data_aa730d71f0a88d8c41b7a3f70fb70faf
#
_entry.id   aa730d71f0a88d8c41b7a3f70fb70faf
#
_cell.length_a   1.000
_cell.length_b   1.000
_cell.length_c   1.000
_cell.angle_alpha   90.00
_cell.angle_beta   90.00
_cell.angle_gamma   90.00
#
_symmetry.space_group_name_H-M   'P 1'
#
loop_
_entity.id
_entity.type
_entity.pdbx_description
1 polymer ?
#
loop_
_entity_poly.entity_id
_entity_poly.type
_entity_poly.pdbx_seq_one_letter_code
_entity_poly.pdbx_strand_id
1 'polypeptide(L)'
;REKMAYSTTDDLMTGTYTWGESIMYPTATSNTNHEAVFDFKGKTYFVYHNGSLPGGNGYRRSACIRELKFGKDGSVEEMEETAIGLTGTTYVIRDGEKQELAHAPFNNSSSDTLYPYKRIKISTLFTTGKEVDKKWVFRSGKADAKNAAYVSIEAENKPGLYITANADGSVTLAQDADASEQTAKNQTFRTVKGLKTSRGTSFESVAYPGKYLVLKDGMLKLGTKEDKEEATFYIDKK
;
A
#
# COMPACT_ATOMS: atom_id res chain seq x y z
N ARG A 1 18.93 -6.88 0.12
CA ARG A 1 17.89 -6.26 -0.72
C ARG A 1 18.54 -5.38 -1.77
N GLU A 2 18.02 -5.43 -2.98
CA GLU A 2 18.54 -4.67 -4.12
C GLU A 2 17.86 -3.31 -4.21
N LYS A 3 18.65 -2.24 -4.20
CA LYS A 3 18.17 -0.90 -4.56
C LYS A 3 18.70 -0.55 -5.95
N MET A 4 18.00 0.30 -6.66
CA MET A 4 18.40 0.83 -7.95
C MET A 4 18.96 2.23 -7.77
N ALA A 5 20.07 2.51 -8.43
CA ALA A 5 20.74 3.80 -8.44
C ALA A 5 21.21 4.10 -9.87
N TYR A 6 21.67 5.31 -10.12
CA TYR A 6 22.22 5.72 -11.41
C TYR A 6 23.59 6.35 -11.26
N SER A 7 24.29 6.43 -12.36
CA SER A 7 25.48 7.25 -12.51
C SER A 7 25.38 8.03 -13.84
N THR A 8 26.06 9.13 -13.91
CA THR A 8 26.13 9.99 -15.10
C THR A 8 27.54 10.07 -15.63
N THR A 9 27.70 10.25 -16.93
CA THR A 9 28.96 10.48 -17.61
C THR A 9 28.73 11.26 -18.90
N ASP A 10 29.71 12.01 -19.35
CA ASP A 10 29.70 12.69 -20.63
C ASP A 10 30.18 11.78 -21.78
N ASP A 11 30.87 10.69 -21.46
CA ASP A 11 31.34 9.70 -22.42
C ASP A 11 31.22 8.29 -21.86
N LEU A 12 30.35 7.48 -22.48
CA LEU A 12 30.08 6.12 -22.06
C LEU A 12 31.28 5.17 -22.18
N MET A 13 32.26 5.47 -23.05
CA MET A 13 33.39 4.59 -23.33
C MET A 13 34.61 4.92 -22.50
N THR A 14 34.88 6.18 -22.29
CA THR A 14 36.14 6.66 -21.68
C THR A 14 35.93 7.66 -20.55
N GLY A 15 34.71 8.10 -20.35
CA GLY A 15 34.33 9.13 -19.37
C GLY A 15 34.45 8.66 -17.92
N THR A 16 34.54 9.63 -17.02
CA THR A 16 34.41 9.41 -15.59
C THR A 16 32.95 9.34 -15.21
N TYR A 17 32.58 8.30 -14.46
CA TYR A 17 31.20 8.12 -13.97
C TYR A 17 31.04 8.81 -12.61
N THR A 18 30.03 9.68 -12.51
CA THR A 18 29.64 10.33 -11.28
C THR A 18 28.42 9.61 -10.70
N TRP A 19 28.52 9.14 -9.47
CA TRP A 19 27.41 8.51 -8.77
C TRP A 19 26.29 9.51 -8.52
N GLY A 20 25.06 9.11 -8.90
CA GLY A 20 23.84 9.79 -8.53
C GLY A 20 23.19 9.16 -7.30
N GLU A 21 22.00 9.64 -6.99
CA GLU A 21 21.18 9.14 -5.88
C GLU A 21 20.48 7.81 -6.21
N SER A 22 19.79 7.23 -5.24
CA SER A 22 18.91 6.08 -5.46
C SER A 22 17.72 6.47 -6.32
N ILE A 23 17.41 5.67 -7.34
CA ILE A 23 16.16 5.80 -8.12
C ILE A 23 15.01 5.17 -7.34
N MET A 24 15.22 3.98 -6.79
CA MET A 24 14.17 3.25 -6.06
C MET A 24 14.79 2.31 -5.02
N TYR A 25 14.21 2.32 -3.83
CA TYR A 25 14.52 1.33 -2.80
C TYR A 25 13.79 -0.01 -3.08
N PRO A 26 14.21 -1.11 -2.42
CA PRO A 26 13.52 -2.39 -2.52
C PRO A 26 12.02 -2.26 -2.23
N THR A 27 11.22 -2.93 -3.03
CA THR A 27 9.76 -2.92 -2.88
C THR A 27 9.31 -3.66 -1.60
N ALA A 28 8.09 -3.41 -1.13
CA ALA A 28 7.57 -4.01 0.10
C ALA A 28 7.44 -5.53 -0.01
N THR A 29 7.17 -6.05 -1.21
CA THR A 29 6.81 -7.45 -1.44
C THR A 29 7.86 -8.25 -2.23
N SER A 30 9.02 -7.62 -2.55
CA SER A 30 10.16 -8.30 -3.17
C SER A 30 11.48 -7.77 -2.62
N ASN A 31 12.42 -8.66 -2.40
CA ASN A 31 13.80 -8.33 -1.99
C ASN A 31 14.74 -8.12 -3.18
N THR A 32 14.29 -8.44 -4.37
CA THR A 32 14.99 -8.20 -5.64
C THR A 32 14.25 -7.15 -6.44
N ASN A 33 14.96 -6.46 -7.32
CA ASN A 33 14.38 -5.55 -8.28
C ASN A 33 15.21 -5.54 -9.56
N HIS A 34 14.54 -5.33 -10.70
CA HIS A 34 15.16 -5.15 -12.00
C HIS A 34 14.41 -4.04 -12.71
N GLU A 35 15.14 -3.22 -13.42
CA GLU A 35 14.59 -2.05 -14.09
C GLU A 35 14.68 -2.16 -15.63
N ALA A 36 13.81 -1.42 -16.26
CA ALA A 36 13.97 -0.98 -17.65
C ALA A 36 13.51 0.47 -17.75
N VAL A 37 14.17 1.22 -18.61
CA VAL A 37 13.83 2.61 -18.90
C VAL A 37 13.55 2.72 -20.39
N PHE A 38 12.47 3.40 -20.77
CA PHE A 38 12.15 3.63 -22.18
C PHE A 38 11.35 4.92 -22.35
N ASP A 39 11.48 5.52 -23.54
CA ASP A 39 10.72 6.70 -23.94
C ASP A 39 9.50 6.30 -24.76
N PHE A 40 8.36 6.91 -24.44
CA PHE A 40 7.12 6.73 -25.18
C PHE A 40 6.26 7.99 -25.14
N LYS A 41 5.87 8.47 -26.33
CA LYS A 41 5.04 9.67 -26.49
C LYS A 41 5.55 10.90 -25.71
N GLY A 42 6.87 11.15 -25.76
CA GLY A 42 7.50 12.30 -25.13
C GLY A 42 7.62 12.23 -23.62
N LYS A 43 7.46 11.06 -23.04
CA LYS A 43 7.66 10.78 -21.62
C LYS A 43 8.61 9.62 -21.45
N THR A 44 9.41 9.66 -20.39
CA THR A 44 10.27 8.55 -20.00
C THR A 44 9.56 7.71 -18.93
N TYR A 45 9.59 6.41 -19.08
CA TYR A 45 8.97 5.45 -18.17
C TYR A 45 10.02 4.56 -17.53
N PHE A 46 9.79 4.27 -16.27
CA PHE A 46 10.56 3.33 -15.46
C PHE A 46 9.70 2.11 -15.17
N VAL A 47 10.18 0.95 -15.59
CA VAL A 47 9.56 -0.35 -15.30
C VAL A 47 10.37 -1.02 -14.19
N TYR A 48 9.69 -1.57 -13.23
CA TYR A 48 10.28 -2.32 -12.13
C TYR A 48 9.38 -3.51 -11.78
N HIS A 49 9.75 -4.32 -10.81
CA HIS A 49 8.89 -5.40 -10.36
C HIS A 49 8.71 -5.40 -8.85
N ASN A 50 7.62 -6.02 -8.42
CA ASN A 50 7.35 -6.38 -7.04
C ASN A 50 6.67 -7.75 -6.96
N GLY A 51 6.26 -8.18 -5.77
CA GLY A 51 5.49 -9.40 -5.55
C GLY A 51 4.08 -9.08 -5.05
N SER A 52 3.42 -8.05 -5.60
CA SER A 52 2.15 -7.52 -5.06
C SER A 52 0.91 -8.38 -5.39
N LEU A 53 0.97 -9.25 -6.38
CA LEU A 53 -0.14 -10.15 -6.70
C LEU A 53 -0.28 -11.26 -5.64
N PRO A 54 -1.48 -11.85 -5.48
CA PRO A 54 -1.70 -12.96 -4.55
C PRO A 54 -0.67 -14.08 -4.72
N GLY A 55 -0.04 -14.51 -3.63
CA GLY A 55 1.06 -15.48 -3.64
C GLY A 55 2.36 -14.98 -4.25
N GLY A 56 2.48 -13.66 -4.51
CA GLY A 56 3.68 -13.05 -5.07
C GLY A 56 4.82 -12.97 -4.05
N ASN A 57 6.05 -12.94 -4.54
CA ASN A 57 7.29 -12.83 -3.75
C ASN A 57 8.46 -12.48 -4.67
N GLY A 58 9.70 -12.52 -4.18
CA GLY A 58 10.91 -12.23 -4.98
C GLY A 58 11.11 -13.10 -6.22
N TYR A 59 10.42 -14.25 -6.34
CA TYR A 59 10.48 -15.18 -7.49
C TYR A 59 9.18 -15.18 -8.31
N ARG A 60 8.04 -14.82 -7.72
CA ARG A 60 6.75 -14.64 -8.41
C ARG A 60 6.44 -13.15 -8.49
N ARG A 61 6.87 -12.56 -9.57
CA ARG A 61 6.98 -11.12 -9.76
C ARG A 61 5.85 -10.54 -10.58
N SER A 62 5.49 -9.28 -10.30
CA SER A 62 4.55 -8.46 -11.05
C SER A 62 5.30 -7.29 -11.67
N ALA A 63 5.11 -7.03 -12.95
CA ALA A 63 5.65 -5.84 -13.60
C ALA A 63 4.86 -4.59 -13.17
N CYS A 64 5.59 -3.55 -12.83
CA CYS A 64 5.08 -2.24 -12.43
C CYS A 64 5.69 -1.16 -13.32
N ILE A 65 4.97 -0.04 -13.50
CA ILE A 65 5.41 1.06 -14.32
C ILE A 65 5.12 2.40 -13.65
N ARG A 66 6.06 3.33 -13.77
CA ARG A 66 5.89 4.74 -13.39
C ARG A 66 6.49 5.66 -14.44
N GLU A 67 6.05 6.92 -14.48
CA GLU A 67 6.73 7.97 -15.21
C GLU A 67 8.01 8.35 -14.45
N LEU A 68 9.16 8.31 -15.13
CA LEU A 68 10.45 8.76 -14.61
C LEU A 68 10.56 10.26 -14.85
N LYS A 69 10.86 11.01 -13.81
CA LYS A 69 11.04 12.45 -13.89
C LYS A 69 12.49 12.84 -13.67
N PHE A 70 12.91 13.84 -14.42
CA PHE A 70 14.24 14.41 -14.34
C PHE A 70 14.17 15.81 -13.73
N GLY A 71 15.11 16.11 -12.85
CA GLY A 71 15.38 17.46 -12.40
C GLY A 71 15.92 18.35 -13.54
N LYS A 72 15.93 19.65 -13.34
CA LYS A 72 16.47 20.60 -14.33
C LYS A 72 17.95 20.41 -14.60
N ASP A 73 18.67 19.82 -13.69
CA ASP A 73 20.10 19.49 -13.74
C ASP A 73 20.35 18.08 -14.30
N GLY A 74 19.32 17.38 -14.77
CA GLY A 74 19.40 16.01 -15.26
C GLY A 74 19.39 14.94 -14.16
N SER A 75 19.28 15.33 -12.90
CA SER A 75 19.12 14.36 -11.79
C SER A 75 17.82 13.56 -11.93
N VAL A 76 17.81 12.35 -11.40
CA VAL A 76 16.63 11.48 -11.38
C VAL A 76 15.97 11.57 -10.01
N GLU A 77 14.67 11.87 -9.97
CA GLU A 77 13.93 11.89 -8.71
C GLU A 77 13.77 10.46 -8.15
N GLU A 78 14.03 10.30 -6.85
CA GLU A 78 13.76 9.03 -6.16
C GLU A 78 12.28 8.69 -6.24
N MET A 79 11.97 7.44 -6.57
CA MET A 79 10.60 6.95 -6.70
C MET A 79 10.27 5.95 -5.61
N GLU A 80 9.05 6.04 -5.08
CA GLU A 80 8.43 4.98 -4.30
C GLU A 80 7.54 4.11 -5.21
N GLU A 81 7.35 2.84 -4.84
CA GLU A 81 6.37 1.99 -5.50
C GLU A 81 4.94 2.53 -5.28
N THR A 82 4.02 2.18 -6.15
CA THR A 82 2.62 2.64 -6.04
C THR A 82 1.63 1.59 -6.50
N ALA A 83 0.52 1.46 -5.78
CA ALA A 83 -0.59 0.58 -6.11
C ALA A 83 -1.52 1.16 -7.19
N ILE A 84 -1.44 2.47 -7.48
CA ILE A 84 -2.32 3.12 -8.47
C ILE A 84 -1.80 3.06 -9.91
N GLY A 85 -0.53 2.68 -10.12
CA GLY A 85 0.07 2.73 -11.46
C GLY A 85 0.07 4.14 -12.04
N LEU A 86 -0.32 4.25 -13.33
CA LEU A 86 -0.35 5.55 -14.04
C LEU A 86 -1.68 6.30 -13.89
N THR A 87 -2.79 5.63 -13.60
CA THR A 87 -4.14 6.21 -13.72
C THR A 87 -5.08 5.85 -12.56
N GLY A 88 -4.60 5.18 -11.53
CA GLY A 88 -5.44 4.77 -10.41
C GLY A 88 -5.87 5.94 -9.52
N THR A 89 -6.75 5.65 -8.59
CA THR A 89 -7.31 6.64 -7.66
C THR A 89 -6.85 6.35 -6.24
N THR A 90 -6.41 7.39 -5.58
CA THR A 90 -6.02 7.40 -4.17
C THR A 90 -7.13 7.94 -3.29
N TYR A 91 -7.24 7.38 -2.09
CA TYR A 91 -8.20 7.80 -1.08
C TYR A 91 -7.52 8.06 0.26
N VAL A 92 -8.14 8.93 1.06
CA VAL A 92 -7.81 9.14 2.48
C VAL A 92 -9.02 8.70 3.30
N ILE A 93 -8.76 7.93 4.35
CA ILE A 93 -9.78 7.45 5.29
C ILE A 93 -9.61 8.24 6.59
N ARG A 94 -10.69 8.85 7.08
CA ARG A 94 -10.70 9.63 8.31
C ARG A 94 -11.68 9.07 9.31
N ASP A 95 -11.38 9.28 10.58
CA ASP A 95 -12.33 9.08 11.67
C ASP A 95 -13.32 10.25 11.84
N GLY A 96 -14.15 10.20 12.87
CA GLY A 96 -15.12 11.26 13.20
C GLY A 96 -14.48 12.56 13.66
N GLU A 97 -13.24 12.56 14.10
CA GLU A 97 -12.44 13.73 14.52
C GLU A 97 -11.59 14.28 13.37
N LYS A 98 -11.77 13.76 12.15
CA LYS A 98 -11.04 14.11 10.93
C LYS A 98 -9.55 13.71 10.93
N GLN A 99 -9.13 12.83 11.83
CA GLN A 99 -7.78 12.29 11.84
C GLN A 99 -7.63 11.25 10.74
N GLU A 100 -6.51 11.32 10.00
CA GLU A 100 -6.24 10.45 8.86
C GLU A 100 -5.66 9.10 9.30
N LEU A 101 -6.24 8.02 8.79
CA LEU A 101 -5.75 6.67 9.01
C LEU A 101 -4.45 6.45 8.25
N ALA A 102 -3.41 5.99 8.93
CA ALA A 102 -2.10 5.69 8.36
C ALA A 102 -1.60 4.30 8.79
N HIS A 103 -0.79 3.67 7.95
CA HIS A 103 -0.01 2.53 8.41
C HIS A 103 1.29 2.99 9.08
N ALA A 104 1.89 2.15 9.94
CA ALA A 104 3.18 2.44 10.54
C ALA A 104 4.25 2.67 9.45
N PRO A 105 5.23 3.54 9.70
CA PRO A 105 6.34 3.73 8.79
C PRO A 105 7.00 2.40 8.44
N PHE A 106 7.25 2.21 7.14
CA PHE A 106 7.90 1.02 6.64
C PHE A 106 9.41 1.23 6.65
N ASN A 107 10.13 0.35 7.35
CA ASN A 107 11.59 0.38 7.35
C ASN A 107 12.14 -0.48 6.22
N ASN A 108 12.76 0.15 5.23
CA ASN A 108 13.44 -0.50 4.11
C ASN A 108 14.90 -0.87 4.43
N SER A 109 15.31 -0.84 5.71
CA SER A 109 16.70 -1.11 6.08
C SER A 109 17.12 -2.54 5.69
N SER A 110 18.37 -2.69 5.31
CA SER A 110 18.96 -3.98 4.95
C SER A 110 19.08 -4.96 6.13
N SER A 111 18.89 -4.47 7.37
CA SER A 111 18.88 -5.28 8.58
C SER A 111 17.54 -5.94 8.86
N ASP A 112 16.47 -5.52 8.18
CA ASP A 112 15.18 -6.18 8.32
C ASP A 112 15.28 -7.58 7.71
N THR A 113 15.05 -8.57 8.54
CA THR A 113 14.97 -9.96 8.11
C THR A 113 13.93 -10.12 7.01
N LEU A 114 14.20 -10.98 6.04
CA LEU A 114 13.28 -11.35 4.97
C LEU A 114 11.87 -11.54 5.54
N TYR A 115 10.91 -10.72 5.06
CA TYR A 115 9.48 -10.72 5.43
C TYR A 115 9.08 -10.12 6.80
N PRO A 116 9.50 -8.89 7.12
CA PRO A 116 9.04 -8.20 8.34
C PRO A 116 7.57 -7.75 8.28
N TYR A 117 6.87 -7.96 7.16
CA TYR A 117 5.58 -7.35 6.82
C TYR A 117 4.39 -7.98 7.51
N LYS A 118 4.59 -8.97 8.34
CA LYS A 118 3.47 -9.77 8.83
C LYS A 118 2.46 -9.00 9.68
N ARG A 119 2.82 -7.84 10.24
CA ARG A 119 1.91 -7.12 11.16
C ARG A 119 2.23 -5.63 11.27
N ILE A 120 2.16 -4.89 10.18
CA ILE A 120 2.27 -3.43 10.25
C ILE A 120 1.01 -2.88 10.89
N LYS A 121 1.16 -2.06 11.92
CA LYS A 121 0.05 -1.43 12.64
C LYS A 121 -0.58 -0.30 11.81
N ILE A 122 -1.86 -0.07 12.03
CA ILE A 122 -2.63 1.02 11.40
C ILE A 122 -3.19 1.90 12.51
N SER A 123 -2.94 3.21 12.44
CA SER A 123 -3.28 4.18 13.49
C SER A 123 -3.48 5.58 12.90
N THR A 124 -4.06 6.48 13.68
CA THR A 124 -4.06 7.92 13.42
C THR A 124 -2.94 8.66 14.15
N LEU A 125 -2.13 7.96 14.94
CA LEU A 125 -1.15 8.54 15.86
C LEU A 125 0.30 8.52 15.36
N PHE A 126 0.55 8.04 14.13
CA PHE A 126 1.92 7.98 13.59
C PHE A 126 2.40 9.37 13.16
N THR A 127 3.19 10.01 14.00
CA THR A 127 3.78 11.34 13.74
C THR A 127 5.03 11.28 12.86
N THR A 128 5.65 10.12 12.73
CA THR A 128 6.88 9.89 11.96
C THR A 128 6.65 9.28 10.58
N GLY A 129 5.38 8.99 10.21
CA GLY A 129 5.01 8.47 8.91
C GLY A 129 5.12 9.52 7.81
N LYS A 130 5.33 9.04 6.57
CA LYS A 130 5.28 9.89 5.38
C LYS A 130 3.82 10.20 5.03
N GLU A 131 3.57 11.30 4.30
CA GLU A 131 2.23 11.63 3.80
C GLU A 131 1.62 10.53 2.91
N VAL A 132 2.46 9.75 2.23
CA VAL A 132 2.02 8.60 1.43
C VAL A 132 1.50 7.44 2.28
N ASP A 133 1.90 7.30 3.55
CA ASP A 133 1.45 6.25 4.47
C ASP A 133 -0.03 6.40 4.88
N LYS A 134 -0.65 7.55 4.57
CA LYS A 134 -2.07 7.86 4.81
C LYS A 134 -2.96 7.58 3.59
N LYS A 135 -2.37 7.14 2.48
CA LYS A 135 -3.04 6.96 1.20
C LYS A 135 -3.41 5.49 0.98
N TRP A 136 -4.65 5.30 0.55
CA TRP A 136 -5.26 3.98 0.39
C TRP A 136 -5.89 3.82 -1.00
N VAL A 137 -5.94 2.57 -1.45
CA VAL A 137 -6.59 2.19 -2.71
C VAL A 137 -7.69 1.19 -2.42
N PHE A 138 -8.89 1.45 -2.90
CA PHE A 138 -10.00 0.50 -2.81
C PHE A 138 -9.99 -0.43 -4.03
N ARG A 139 -9.90 -1.73 -3.78
CA ARG A 139 -10.00 -2.80 -4.77
C ARG A 139 -11.32 -3.53 -4.63
N SER A 140 -11.77 -4.22 -5.68
CA SER A 140 -12.83 -5.22 -5.53
C SER A 140 -12.46 -6.22 -4.45
N GLY A 141 -13.44 -6.68 -3.68
CA GLY A 141 -13.20 -7.60 -2.57
C GLY A 141 -12.53 -8.90 -3.03
N LYS A 142 -11.43 -9.27 -2.40
CA LYS A 142 -10.64 -10.47 -2.79
C LYS A 142 -11.41 -11.77 -2.59
N ALA A 143 -12.33 -11.83 -1.61
CA ALA A 143 -13.17 -12.99 -1.37
C ALA A 143 -14.23 -13.20 -2.46
N ASP A 144 -14.74 -12.13 -3.06
CA ASP A 144 -15.69 -12.16 -4.18
C ASP A 144 -15.64 -10.82 -4.93
N ALA A 145 -14.87 -10.78 -6.01
CA ALA A 145 -14.68 -9.59 -6.83
C ALA A 145 -15.95 -9.15 -7.60
N LYS A 146 -16.96 -10.01 -7.69
CA LYS A 146 -18.24 -9.69 -8.35
C LYS A 146 -19.23 -9.01 -7.41
N ASN A 147 -19.04 -9.12 -6.10
CA ASN A 147 -19.89 -8.47 -5.13
C ASN A 147 -19.47 -7.00 -4.97
N ALA A 148 -20.27 -6.10 -5.52
CA ALA A 148 -19.99 -4.66 -5.49
C ALA A 148 -19.94 -4.03 -4.08
N ALA A 149 -20.49 -4.70 -3.07
CA ALA A 149 -20.42 -4.25 -1.69
C ALA A 149 -19.12 -4.67 -0.99
N TYR A 150 -18.31 -5.54 -1.62
CA TYR A 150 -17.08 -6.04 -1.06
C TYR A 150 -15.88 -5.22 -1.56
N VAL A 151 -15.04 -4.82 -0.62
CA VAL A 151 -13.81 -4.09 -0.90
C VAL A 151 -12.63 -4.72 -0.17
N SER A 152 -11.46 -4.60 -0.77
CA SER A 152 -10.17 -4.81 -0.12
C SER A 152 -9.41 -3.49 -0.14
N ILE A 153 -8.82 -3.10 0.98
CA ILE A 153 -8.18 -1.79 1.15
C ILE A 153 -6.68 -1.99 1.15
N GLU A 154 -6.02 -1.49 0.11
CA GLU A 154 -4.59 -1.62 -0.14
C GLU A 154 -3.85 -0.34 0.22
N ALA A 155 -2.65 -0.44 0.81
CA ALA A 155 -1.80 0.73 1.01
C ALA A 155 -1.25 1.22 -0.34
N GLU A 156 -1.41 2.51 -0.64
CA GLU A 156 -1.03 3.08 -1.94
C GLU A 156 0.46 2.90 -2.24
N ASN A 157 1.32 3.19 -1.26
CA ASN A 157 2.78 3.12 -1.39
C ASN A 157 3.38 1.75 -1.02
N LYS A 158 2.53 0.74 -0.75
CA LYS A 158 2.95 -0.64 -0.46
C LYS A 158 2.05 -1.62 -1.20
N PRO A 159 2.16 -1.70 -2.54
CA PRO A 159 1.36 -2.62 -3.36
C PRO A 159 1.43 -4.05 -2.85
N GLY A 160 0.27 -4.69 -2.77
CA GLY A 160 0.12 -6.05 -2.25
C GLY A 160 -0.03 -6.14 -0.73
N LEU A 161 0.04 -5.02 0.00
CA LEU A 161 -0.26 -4.99 1.43
C LEU A 161 -1.67 -4.43 1.67
N TYR A 162 -2.50 -5.23 2.31
CA TYR A 162 -3.92 -4.96 2.55
C TYR A 162 -4.26 -4.86 4.03
N ILE A 163 -5.24 -4.04 4.37
CA ILE A 163 -5.87 -4.07 5.70
C ILE A 163 -6.40 -5.49 5.92
N THR A 164 -5.94 -6.15 6.99
CA THR A 164 -6.17 -7.56 7.26
C THR A 164 -6.75 -7.73 8.66
N ALA A 165 -7.92 -8.32 8.76
CA ALA A 165 -8.55 -8.70 10.02
C ALA A 165 -7.95 -10.03 10.52
N ASN A 166 -7.63 -10.12 11.81
CA ASN A 166 -7.06 -11.33 12.41
C ASN A 166 -8.02 -11.95 13.44
N ALA A 167 -7.85 -13.25 13.71
CA ALA A 167 -8.72 -14.01 14.61
C ALA A 167 -8.70 -13.50 16.07
N ASP A 168 -7.60 -12.88 16.48
CA ASP A 168 -7.45 -12.25 17.80
C ASP A 168 -8.12 -10.87 17.91
N GLY A 169 -8.81 -10.42 16.85
CA GLY A 169 -9.44 -9.11 16.78
C GLY A 169 -8.50 -7.96 16.41
N SER A 170 -7.21 -8.21 16.25
CA SER A 170 -6.27 -7.22 15.74
C SER A 170 -6.49 -6.97 14.24
N VAL A 171 -6.15 -5.76 13.78
CA VAL A 171 -6.15 -5.40 12.36
C VAL A 171 -4.76 -4.90 12.00
N THR A 172 -4.22 -5.43 10.91
CA THR A 172 -2.86 -5.14 10.47
C THR A 172 -2.81 -4.91 8.96
N LEU A 173 -1.71 -4.36 8.47
CA LEU A 173 -1.39 -4.33 7.07
C LEU A 173 -0.55 -5.58 6.74
N ALA A 174 -1.03 -6.45 5.86
CA ALA A 174 -0.36 -7.71 5.55
C ALA A 174 -0.45 -8.07 4.06
N GLN A 175 0.56 -8.80 3.60
CA GLN A 175 0.60 -9.34 2.23
C GLN A 175 -0.29 -10.59 2.12
N ASP A 176 -0.84 -10.79 0.92
CA ASP A 176 -1.46 -12.04 0.51
C ASP A 176 -0.39 -13.00 -0.03
N ALA A 177 0.39 -13.57 0.88
CA ALA A 177 1.54 -14.39 0.52
C ALA A 177 1.18 -15.84 0.13
N ASP A 178 0.04 -16.35 0.60
CA ASP A 178 -0.40 -17.74 0.40
C ASP A 178 -1.51 -17.91 -0.62
N ALA A 179 -2.11 -16.80 -1.09
CA ALA A 179 -3.24 -16.78 -2.01
C ALA A 179 -4.42 -17.68 -1.53
N SER A 180 -4.57 -17.86 -0.21
CA SER A 180 -5.60 -18.70 0.35
C SER A 180 -6.97 -18.01 0.40
N GLU A 181 -8.04 -18.81 0.37
CA GLU A 181 -9.40 -18.31 0.56
C GLU A 181 -9.56 -17.61 1.91
N GLN A 182 -8.91 -18.10 2.96
CA GLN A 182 -8.97 -17.50 4.29
C GLN A 182 -8.30 -16.13 4.31
N THR A 183 -7.13 -15.98 3.69
CA THR A 183 -6.46 -14.68 3.56
C THR A 183 -7.30 -13.71 2.73
N ALA A 184 -7.92 -14.17 1.64
CA ALA A 184 -8.84 -13.37 0.85
C ALA A 184 -10.02 -12.84 1.68
N LYS A 185 -10.64 -13.70 2.53
CA LYS A 185 -11.72 -13.29 3.46
C LYS A 185 -11.22 -12.30 4.53
N ASN A 186 -10.04 -12.53 5.10
CA ASN A 186 -9.45 -11.66 6.12
C ASN A 186 -9.16 -10.25 5.58
N GLN A 187 -8.92 -10.13 4.28
CA GLN A 187 -8.61 -8.88 3.56
C GLN A 187 -9.82 -8.29 2.84
N THR A 188 -11.03 -8.84 3.05
CA THR A 188 -12.26 -8.35 2.44
C THR A 188 -13.22 -7.82 3.48
N PHE A 189 -13.80 -6.67 3.18
CA PHE A 189 -14.79 -6.01 4.03
C PHE A 189 -16.04 -5.67 3.21
N ARG A 190 -17.21 -5.84 3.82
CA ARG A 190 -18.46 -5.35 3.27
C ARG A 190 -18.66 -3.89 3.66
N THR A 191 -18.82 -3.03 2.67
CA THR A 191 -19.15 -1.62 2.90
C THR A 191 -20.64 -1.50 3.25
N VAL A 192 -20.91 -0.80 4.33
CA VAL A 192 -22.28 -0.45 4.76
C VAL A 192 -22.36 1.03 5.12
N LYS A 193 -23.57 1.57 5.21
CA LYS A 193 -23.76 2.93 5.74
C LYS A 193 -23.15 3.03 7.14
N GLY A 194 -22.53 4.14 7.44
CA GLY A 194 -21.90 4.35 8.73
C GLY A 194 -22.85 4.07 9.91
N LEU A 195 -22.39 3.30 10.88
CA LEU A 195 -23.21 2.86 12.02
C LEU A 195 -23.70 4.03 12.89
N LYS A 196 -22.93 5.11 12.98
CA LYS A 196 -23.34 6.34 13.67
C LYS A 196 -24.20 7.24 12.78
N THR A 197 -23.80 7.40 11.52
CA THR A 197 -24.45 8.31 10.58
C THR A 197 -24.34 7.80 9.15
N SER A 198 -25.40 7.93 8.38
CA SER A 198 -25.45 7.52 6.97
C SER A 198 -24.50 8.33 6.04
N ARG A 199 -23.90 9.42 6.54
CA ARG A 199 -22.89 10.20 5.79
C ARG A 199 -21.52 9.53 5.79
N GLY A 200 -21.27 8.62 6.73
CA GLY A 200 -20.05 7.84 6.80
C GLY A 200 -20.21 6.45 6.19
N THR A 201 -19.12 5.71 6.22
CA THR A 201 -19.02 4.31 5.78
C THR A 201 -18.51 3.47 6.94
N SER A 202 -19.10 2.28 7.13
CA SER A 202 -18.56 1.26 8.03
C SER A 202 -18.15 0.04 7.23
N PHE A 203 -17.17 -0.68 7.73
CA PHE A 203 -16.56 -1.84 7.08
C PHE A 203 -16.77 -3.08 7.94
N GLU A 204 -17.69 -3.95 7.53
CA GLU A 204 -17.91 -5.25 8.20
C GLU A 204 -16.94 -6.29 7.65
N SER A 205 -16.27 -7.03 8.53
CA SER A 205 -15.37 -8.10 8.12
C SER A 205 -16.12 -9.26 7.46
N VAL A 206 -15.65 -9.71 6.29
CA VAL A 206 -16.18 -10.90 5.63
C VAL A 206 -15.71 -12.18 6.35
N ALA A 207 -14.50 -12.19 6.89
CA ALA A 207 -13.97 -13.31 7.66
C ALA A 207 -14.66 -13.49 9.03
N TYR A 208 -15.11 -12.38 9.63
CA TYR A 208 -15.72 -12.35 10.97
C TYR A 208 -17.04 -11.58 10.93
N PRO A 209 -18.14 -12.18 10.45
CA PRO A 209 -19.44 -11.52 10.32
C PRO A 209 -19.92 -10.91 11.64
N GLY A 210 -20.50 -9.71 11.57
CA GLY A 210 -20.92 -8.93 12.75
C GLY A 210 -19.78 -8.19 13.45
N LYS A 211 -18.52 -8.33 12.97
CA LYS A 211 -17.38 -7.53 13.40
C LYS A 211 -17.07 -6.44 12.37
N TYR A 212 -16.72 -5.27 12.86
CA TYR A 212 -16.45 -4.08 12.05
C TYR A 212 -15.06 -3.57 12.31
N LEU A 213 -14.46 -2.92 11.31
CA LEU A 213 -13.28 -2.08 11.57
C LEU A 213 -13.68 -0.97 12.53
N VAL A 214 -12.95 -0.82 13.61
CA VAL A 214 -13.12 0.27 14.59
C VAL A 214 -11.77 0.92 14.88
N LEU A 215 -11.75 2.23 15.00
CA LEU A 215 -10.59 2.98 15.46
C LEU A 215 -10.74 3.24 16.95
N LYS A 216 -10.00 2.52 17.77
CA LYS A 216 -10.09 2.59 19.24
C LYS A 216 -8.70 2.74 19.86
N ASP A 217 -8.54 3.68 20.76
CA ASP A 217 -7.24 4.03 21.35
C ASP A 217 -6.17 4.36 20.30
N GLY A 218 -6.58 5.04 19.22
CA GLY A 218 -5.73 5.38 18.09
C GLY A 218 -5.31 4.21 17.19
N MET A 219 -5.79 2.99 17.43
CA MET A 219 -5.42 1.77 16.67
C MET A 219 -6.64 1.16 16.00
N LEU A 220 -6.46 0.68 14.75
CA LEU A 220 -7.48 -0.06 14.03
C LEU A 220 -7.59 -1.48 14.60
N LYS A 221 -8.82 -1.90 14.93
CA LYS A 221 -9.15 -3.19 15.53
C LYS A 221 -10.47 -3.71 14.98
N LEU A 222 -10.87 -4.95 15.32
CA LEU A 222 -12.22 -5.44 15.12
C LEU A 222 -13.07 -5.14 16.36
N GLY A 223 -14.19 -4.47 16.17
CA GLY A 223 -15.22 -4.21 17.18
C GLY A 223 -16.58 -4.77 16.77
N THR A 224 -17.62 -4.27 17.37
CA THR A 224 -19.02 -4.69 17.14
C THR A 224 -19.86 -3.52 16.61
N LYS A 225 -21.11 -3.79 16.28
CA LYS A 225 -22.07 -2.74 15.87
C LYS A 225 -22.38 -1.72 16.98
N GLU A 226 -21.99 -2.00 18.23
CA GLU A 226 -22.18 -1.07 19.36
C GLU A 226 -21.12 0.05 19.37
N ASP A 227 -19.97 -0.20 18.77
CA ASP A 227 -18.87 0.77 18.60
C ASP A 227 -19.17 1.74 17.43
N LYS A 228 -20.34 2.41 17.46
CA LYS A 228 -20.89 3.15 16.31
C LYS A 228 -20.01 4.30 15.84
N GLU A 229 -19.44 5.03 16.78
CA GLU A 229 -18.59 6.19 16.47
C GLU A 229 -17.27 5.75 15.88
N GLU A 230 -16.59 4.81 16.52
CA GLU A 230 -15.30 4.27 16.16
C GLU A 230 -15.34 3.44 14.88
N ALA A 231 -16.54 2.91 14.51
CA ALA A 231 -16.77 2.15 13.28
C ALA A 231 -17.23 3.01 12.11
N THR A 232 -17.36 4.32 12.26
CA THR A 232 -17.83 5.20 11.19
C THR A 232 -16.67 6.03 10.63
N PHE A 233 -16.35 5.79 9.37
CA PHE A 233 -15.25 6.43 8.65
C PHE A 233 -15.78 7.36 7.55
N TYR A 234 -14.95 8.33 7.17
CA TYR A 234 -15.19 9.26 6.07
C TYR A 234 -14.07 9.08 5.04
N ILE A 235 -14.46 8.95 3.77
CA ILE A 235 -13.55 8.59 2.67
C ILE A 235 -13.52 9.74 1.68
N ASP A 236 -12.33 10.32 1.48
CA ASP A 236 -12.11 11.37 0.50
C ASP A 236 -11.26 10.86 -0.64
N LYS A 237 -11.69 11.16 -1.86
CA LYS A 237 -10.90 10.93 -3.08
C LYS A 237 -9.86 12.05 -3.22
N LYS A 238 -8.62 11.68 -3.54
CA LYS A 238 -7.51 12.62 -3.80
C LYS A 238 -7.18 12.68 -5.29
#